data_44e0342b9668c8dd396d195dfc57aba0
#
_entry.id   44e0342b9668c8dd396d195dfc57aba0
#
_cell.length_a   1.000
_cell.length_b   1.000
_cell.length_c   1.000
_cell.angle_alpha   90.00
_cell.angle_beta   90.00
_cell.angle_gamma   90.00
#
_symmetry.space_group_name_H-M   'P 1'
#
loop_
_entity.id
_entity.type
_entity.pdbx_description
1 polymer ?
#
loop_
_entity_poly.entity_id
_entity_poly.type
_entity_poly.pdbx_seq_one_letter_code
_entity_poly.pdbx_strand_id
1 'polypeptide(L)'
;LYNMLRGALAVGAICWILLFCILQPVASKVARSYGRNVERQKQFITNASHEMKTPVAIILANLDALELHGGESRWSANIRAQVGRMSGMLRQLLMMARMDERQLRAQEEQLDFAALLQNLLTTYDERLEARGLSLVTQVPPSLLLRGNREALEQLLVVLLDNAMQYTNRGGRISIALQSMRGQARLAVENTVDALPDCEPDALFERFYRGDAAHSQSSGGCGIGLSAAQSIVQMHGGHIHASYPQQDVLRIQCELPQGAWRGRRRNKGNRLMKRAGKD
;
A
#
# COMPACT_ATOMS: atom_id res chain seq x y z
N LEU A 1 -11.43 -35.17 -51.44
CA LEU A 1 -11.84 -34.59 -50.15
C LEU A 1 -10.70 -34.60 -49.13
N TYR A 2 -10.00 -35.71 -48.89
CA TYR A 2 -8.89 -35.86 -47.95
C TYR A 2 -7.71 -34.91 -48.22
N ASN A 3 -7.29 -34.79 -49.49
CA ASN A 3 -6.19 -33.88 -49.88
C ASN A 3 -6.57 -32.40 -49.77
N MET A 4 -7.82 -32.04 -50.02
CA MET A 4 -8.32 -30.67 -49.79
C MET A 4 -8.32 -30.29 -48.31
N LEU A 5 -8.73 -31.22 -47.44
CA LEU A 5 -8.73 -30.99 -45.98
C LEU A 5 -7.31 -30.80 -45.43
N ARG A 6 -6.35 -31.61 -45.89
CA ARG A 6 -4.93 -31.46 -45.51
C ARG A 6 -4.35 -30.14 -46.01
N GLY A 7 -4.68 -29.72 -47.22
CA GLY A 7 -4.26 -28.41 -47.73
C GLY A 7 -4.81 -27.24 -46.89
N ALA A 8 -6.10 -27.28 -46.53
CA ALA A 8 -6.71 -26.24 -45.69
C ALA A 8 -6.08 -26.17 -44.29
N LEU A 9 -5.78 -27.33 -43.69
CA LEU A 9 -5.09 -27.38 -42.39
C LEU A 9 -3.66 -26.83 -42.44
N ALA A 10 -2.93 -27.15 -43.53
CA ALA A 10 -1.57 -26.64 -43.73
C ALA A 10 -1.54 -25.12 -43.92
N VAL A 11 -2.47 -24.57 -44.72
CA VAL A 11 -2.61 -23.12 -44.88
C VAL A 11 -2.99 -22.44 -43.57
N GLY A 12 -3.93 -23.00 -42.80
CA GLY A 12 -4.30 -22.50 -41.50
C GLY A 12 -3.13 -22.47 -40.50
N ALA A 13 -2.32 -23.55 -40.46
CA ALA A 13 -1.13 -23.62 -39.64
C ALA A 13 -0.07 -22.58 -40.02
N ILE A 14 0.15 -22.38 -41.34
CA ILE A 14 1.08 -21.35 -41.84
C ILE A 14 0.60 -19.95 -41.45
N CYS A 15 -0.67 -19.63 -41.63
CA CYS A 15 -1.24 -18.35 -41.24
C CYS A 15 -1.11 -18.12 -39.72
N TRP A 16 -1.32 -19.14 -38.91
CA TRP A 16 -1.17 -19.07 -37.45
C TRP A 16 0.28 -18.80 -37.02
N ILE A 17 1.24 -19.47 -37.67
CA ILE A 17 2.67 -19.27 -37.41
C ILE A 17 3.08 -17.85 -37.81
N LEU A 18 2.65 -17.36 -38.98
CA LEU A 18 2.93 -16.00 -39.43
C LEU A 18 2.34 -14.95 -38.47
N LEU A 19 1.08 -15.13 -38.07
CA LEU A 19 0.44 -14.25 -37.10
C LEU A 19 1.19 -14.23 -35.75
N PHE A 20 1.60 -15.39 -35.25
CA PHE A 20 2.38 -15.54 -34.04
C PHE A 20 3.75 -14.85 -34.15
N CYS A 21 4.45 -15.02 -35.25
CA CYS A 21 5.75 -14.38 -35.51
C CYS A 21 5.66 -12.85 -35.58
N ILE A 22 4.53 -12.30 -36.05
CA ILE A 22 4.29 -10.84 -36.08
C ILE A 22 3.86 -10.30 -34.71
N LEU A 23 2.97 -11.00 -34.00
CA LEU A 23 2.44 -10.54 -32.71
C LEU A 23 3.48 -10.59 -31.59
N GLN A 24 4.36 -11.59 -31.58
CA GLN A 24 5.40 -11.77 -30.56
C GLN A 24 6.34 -10.56 -30.41
N PRO A 25 6.97 -10.03 -31.49
CA PRO A 25 7.86 -8.89 -31.37
C PRO A 25 7.11 -7.60 -31.01
N VAL A 26 5.88 -7.42 -31.49
CA VAL A 26 5.05 -6.25 -31.14
C VAL A 26 4.69 -6.30 -29.65
N ALA A 27 4.17 -7.41 -29.16
CA ALA A 27 3.82 -7.59 -27.74
C ALA A 27 5.06 -7.41 -26.84
N SER A 28 6.20 -7.95 -27.23
CA SER A 28 7.45 -7.81 -26.46
C SER A 28 8.01 -6.38 -26.48
N LYS A 29 7.81 -5.63 -27.57
CA LYS A 29 8.23 -4.23 -27.70
C LYS A 29 7.34 -3.31 -26.83
N VAL A 30 6.02 -3.53 -26.85
CA VAL A 30 5.06 -2.79 -26.01
C VAL A 30 5.34 -3.07 -24.53
N ALA A 31 5.49 -4.34 -24.14
CA ALA A 31 5.79 -4.72 -22.77
C ALA A 31 7.10 -4.11 -22.26
N ARG A 32 8.15 -4.10 -23.09
CA ARG A 32 9.44 -3.46 -22.76
C ARG A 32 9.36 -1.95 -22.69
N SER A 33 8.58 -1.31 -23.56
CA SER A 33 8.38 0.14 -23.53
C SER A 33 7.61 0.57 -22.28
N TYR A 34 6.56 -0.18 -21.93
CA TYR A 34 5.77 0.06 -20.72
C TYR A 34 6.63 -0.11 -19.45
N GLY A 35 7.42 -1.20 -19.37
CA GLY A 35 8.34 -1.43 -18.24
C GLY A 35 9.37 -0.32 -18.08
N ARG A 36 9.94 0.19 -19.19
CA ARG A 36 10.90 1.32 -19.15
C ARG A 36 10.27 2.64 -18.69
N ASN A 37 9.02 2.91 -19.09
CA ASN A 37 8.33 4.12 -18.65
C ASN A 37 8.01 4.07 -17.15
N VAL A 38 7.58 2.94 -16.63
CA VAL A 38 7.33 2.73 -15.20
C VAL A 38 8.62 2.91 -14.40
N GLU A 39 9.74 2.34 -14.87
CA GLU A 39 11.04 2.46 -14.21
C GLU A 39 11.55 3.90 -14.19
N ARG A 40 11.43 4.62 -15.30
CA ARG A 40 11.77 6.05 -15.38
C ARG A 40 10.91 6.89 -14.44
N GLN A 41 9.63 6.60 -14.36
CA GLN A 41 8.71 7.28 -13.44
C GLN A 41 9.09 7.04 -11.98
N LYS A 42 9.44 5.79 -11.60
CA LYS A 42 9.94 5.46 -10.26
C LYS A 42 11.22 6.21 -9.94
N GLN A 43 12.18 6.21 -10.87
CA GLN A 43 13.46 6.89 -10.69
C GLN A 43 13.30 8.41 -10.57
N PHE A 44 12.40 9.01 -11.36
CA PHE A 44 12.05 10.43 -11.25
C PHE A 44 11.45 10.76 -9.87
N ILE A 45 10.49 9.97 -9.38
CA ILE A 45 9.89 10.17 -8.06
C ILE A 45 10.94 10.01 -6.95
N THR A 46 11.82 9.02 -7.06
CA THR A 46 12.90 8.79 -6.09
C THR A 46 13.85 9.98 -6.03
N ASN A 47 14.31 10.46 -7.18
CA ASN A 47 15.23 11.60 -7.26
C ASN A 47 14.57 12.89 -6.77
N ALA A 48 13.35 13.19 -7.23
CA ALA A 48 12.60 14.37 -6.79
C ALA A 48 12.38 14.37 -5.27
N SER A 49 12.10 13.21 -4.69
CA SER A 49 11.90 13.09 -3.25
C SER A 49 13.20 13.30 -2.45
N HIS A 50 14.33 12.82 -2.95
CA HIS A 50 15.63 13.10 -2.32
C HIS A 50 15.99 14.59 -2.39
N GLU A 51 15.75 15.23 -3.54
CA GLU A 51 16.00 16.67 -3.72
C GLU A 51 15.04 17.55 -2.90
N MET A 52 13.83 17.09 -2.62
CA MET A 52 12.89 17.83 -1.77
C MET A 52 13.14 17.62 -0.26
N LYS A 53 13.77 16.53 0.15
CA LYS A 53 14.08 16.27 1.57
C LYS A 53 15.02 17.33 2.13
N THR A 54 15.97 17.78 1.35
CA THR A 54 16.97 18.80 1.76
C THR A 54 16.33 20.17 2.05
N PRO A 55 15.55 20.80 1.14
CA PRO A 55 14.92 22.09 1.45
C PRO A 55 13.91 22.00 2.61
N VAL A 56 13.22 20.90 2.75
CA VAL A 56 12.31 20.65 3.88
C VAL A 56 13.10 20.63 5.21
N ALA A 57 14.26 19.97 5.25
CA ALA A 57 15.11 19.95 6.44
C ALA A 57 15.67 21.34 6.76
N ILE A 58 16.04 22.14 5.73
CA ILE A 58 16.50 23.51 5.91
C ILE A 58 15.40 24.42 6.46
N ILE A 59 14.16 24.28 5.99
CA ILE A 59 13.01 25.04 6.52
C ILE A 59 12.79 24.71 8.00
N LEU A 60 12.85 23.43 8.38
CA LEU A 60 12.73 23.01 9.79
C LEU A 60 13.85 23.58 10.66
N ALA A 61 15.10 23.49 10.21
CA ALA A 61 16.24 24.02 10.94
C ALA A 61 16.17 25.55 11.12
N ASN A 62 15.72 26.30 10.10
CA ASN A 62 15.51 27.74 10.22
C ASN A 62 14.34 28.06 11.16
N LEU A 63 13.30 27.24 11.16
CA LEU A 63 12.18 27.40 12.06
C LEU A 63 12.59 27.15 13.52
N ASP A 64 13.39 26.11 13.78
CA ASP A 64 13.96 25.82 15.09
C ASP A 64 14.82 26.99 15.58
N ALA A 65 15.64 27.58 14.69
CA ALA A 65 16.44 28.75 15.02
C ALA A 65 15.61 29.99 15.34
N LEU A 66 14.53 30.23 14.61
CA LEU A 66 13.59 31.32 14.86
C LEU A 66 12.86 31.14 16.22
N GLU A 67 12.44 29.95 16.54
CA GLU A 67 11.76 29.63 17.81
C GLU A 67 12.67 29.76 19.02
N LEU A 68 13.97 29.40 18.87
CA LEU A 68 14.99 29.62 19.91
C LEU A 68 15.20 31.11 20.27
N HIS A 69 15.03 32.01 19.31
CA HIS A 69 15.26 33.45 19.51
C HIS A 69 13.99 34.23 19.87
N GLY A 70 12.83 33.78 19.41
CA GLY A 70 11.56 34.50 19.53
C GLY A 70 10.44 33.76 20.23
N GLY A 71 10.68 32.50 20.62
CA GLY A 71 9.64 31.62 21.14
C GLY A 71 8.71 31.06 20.05
N GLU A 72 7.89 30.10 20.42
CA GLU A 72 6.90 29.49 19.53
C GLU A 72 5.77 30.49 19.23
N SER A 73 5.51 30.70 17.93
CA SER A 73 4.41 31.53 17.46
C SER A 73 3.37 30.71 16.72
N ARG A 74 2.14 31.23 16.62
CA ARG A 74 1.09 30.58 15.79
C ARG A 74 1.55 30.37 14.33
N TRP A 75 2.39 31.26 13.83
CA TRP A 75 2.91 31.15 12.47
C TRP A 75 3.97 30.06 12.35
N SER A 76 4.88 29.95 13.31
CA SER A 76 5.90 28.89 13.33
C SER A 76 5.27 27.51 13.49
N ALA A 77 4.28 27.35 14.38
CA ALA A 77 3.52 26.12 14.53
C ALA A 77 2.81 25.70 13.22
N ASN A 78 2.21 26.66 12.49
CA ASN A 78 1.60 26.40 11.21
C ASN A 78 2.61 25.95 10.14
N ILE A 79 3.74 26.62 10.06
CA ILE A 79 4.82 26.26 9.10
C ILE A 79 5.33 24.84 9.43
N ARG A 80 5.59 24.55 10.71
CA ARG A 80 6.04 23.23 11.17
C ARG A 80 5.04 22.13 10.77
N ALA A 81 3.75 22.37 10.95
CA ALA A 81 2.68 21.45 10.56
C ALA A 81 2.66 21.21 9.04
N GLN A 82 2.85 22.26 8.22
CA GLN A 82 2.90 22.12 6.77
C GLN A 82 4.13 21.35 6.30
N VAL A 83 5.30 21.68 6.86
CA VAL A 83 6.56 20.98 6.54
C VAL A 83 6.49 19.51 6.95
N GLY A 84 5.88 19.20 8.10
CA GLY A 84 5.61 17.83 8.53
C GLY A 84 4.72 17.07 7.54
N ARG A 85 3.67 17.72 7.03
CA ARG A 85 2.79 17.16 5.99
C ARG A 85 3.56 16.88 4.69
N MET A 86 4.37 17.84 4.21
CA MET A 86 5.20 17.66 3.00
C MET A 86 6.18 16.49 3.17
N SER A 87 6.83 16.38 4.32
CA SER A 87 7.72 15.24 4.64
C SER A 87 7.00 13.90 4.63
N GLY A 88 5.76 13.85 5.14
CA GLY A 88 4.90 12.68 5.08
C GLY A 88 4.56 12.26 3.64
N MET A 89 4.15 13.23 2.80
CA MET A 89 3.86 12.99 1.39
C MET A 89 5.08 12.48 0.63
N LEU A 90 6.25 13.06 0.86
CA LEU A 90 7.51 12.64 0.24
C LEU A 90 7.88 11.21 0.61
N ARG A 91 7.72 10.83 1.88
CA ARG A 91 7.95 9.44 2.33
C ARG A 91 7.00 8.47 1.62
N GLN A 92 5.73 8.81 1.50
CA GLN A 92 4.72 7.97 0.80
C GLN A 92 5.04 7.83 -0.69
N LEU A 93 5.44 8.91 -1.37
CA LEU A 93 5.84 8.89 -2.78
C LEU A 93 7.10 8.04 -3.00
N LEU A 94 8.13 8.22 -2.15
CA LEU A 94 9.36 7.42 -2.18
C LEU A 94 9.08 5.93 -1.99
N MET A 95 8.21 5.61 -1.05
CA MET A 95 7.83 4.23 -0.81
C MET A 95 7.16 3.61 -2.02
N MET A 96 6.19 4.31 -2.65
CA MET A 96 5.58 3.83 -3.89
C MET A 96 6.59 3.64 -5.03
N ALA A 97 7.59 4.53 -5.13
CA ALA A 97 8.62 4.43 -6.15
C ALA A 97 9.58 3.26 -5.91
N ARG A 98 9.91 2.97 -4.64
CA ARG A 98 10.82 1.89 -4.22
C ARG A 98 10.16 0.52 -4.13
N MET A 99 8.83 0.42 -4.27
CA MET A 99 8.10 -0.85 -4.26
C MET A 99 8.45 -1.72 -5.47
N ASP A 100 9.74 -2.04 -5.63
CA ASP A 100 10.19 -3.12 -6.48
C ASP A 100 10.05 -4.43 -5.70
N GLU A 101 9.13 -5.28 -6.15
CA GLU A 101 8.81 -6.59 -5.58
C GLU A 101 10.07 -7.45 -5.32
N ARG A 102 11.15 -7.22 -6.08
CA ARG A 102 12.41 -7.95 -5.92
C ARG A 102 13.26 -7.46 -4.75
N GLN A 103 13.31 -6.16 -4.50
CA GLN A 103 14.12 -5.61 -3.40
C GLN A 103 13.48 -5.86 -2.04
N LEU A 104 12.15 -5.78 -1.96
CA LEU A 104 11.43 -6.06 -0.72
C LEU A 104 11.46 -7.54 -0.33
N ARG A 105 11.48 -8.46 -1.31
CA ARG A 105 11.68 -9.90 -1.07
C ARG A 105 13.05 -10.24 -0.52
N ALA A 106 14.09 -9.50 -0.89
CA ALA A 106 15.43 -9.72 -0.41
C ALA A 106 15.61 -9.39 1.09
N GLN A 107 14.67 -8.65 1.67
CA GLN A 107 14.68 -8.20 3.07
C GLN A 107 13.54 -8.80 3.90
N GLU A 108 12.95 -9.93 3.45
CA GLU A 108 11.94 -10.64 4.22
C GLU A 108 12.58 -11.34 5.43
N GLU A 109 12.04 -11.07 6.60
CA GLU A 109 12.39 -11.73 7.85
C GLU A 109 11.15 -12.32 8.54
N GLN A 110 11.37 -13.23 9.48
CA GLN A 110 10.30 -13.65 10.40
C GLN A 110 10.21 -12.62 11.51
N LEU A 111 9.04 -12.02 11.68
CA LEU A 111 8.80 -10.98 12.68
C LEU A 111 7.52 -11.23 13.45
N ASP A 112 7.45 -10.70 14.66
CA ASP A 112 6.23 -10.68 15.45
C ASP A 112 5.42 -9.42 15.13
N PHE A 113 4.36 -9.62 14.35
CA PHE A 113 3.50 -8.54 13.89
C PHE A 113 2.62 -7.98 15.02
N ALA A 114 2.29 -8.80 16.03
CA ALA A 114 1.57 -8.32 17.20
C ALA A 114 2.44 -7.38 18.04
N ALA A 115 3.71 -7.75 18.27
CA ALA A 115 4.66 -6.89 18.98
C ALA A 115 4.93 -5.59 18.22
N LEU A 116 5.05 -5.64 16.87
CA LEU A 116 5.21 -4.46 16.04
C LEU A 116 4.02 -3.50 16.18
N LEU A 117 2.80 -4.02 16.13
CA LEU A 117 1.58 -3.25 16.31
C LEU A 117 1.49 -2.65 17.74
N GLN A 118 1.75 -3.45 18.77
CA GLN A 118 1.70 -2.99 20.17
C GLN A 118 2.69 -1.86 20.44
N ASN A 119 3.95 -2.00 19.97
CA ASN A 119 4.96 -0.96 20.11
C ASN A 119 4.57 0.34 19.39
N LEU A 120 3.92 0.23 18.24
CA LEU A 120 3.46 1.40 17.52
C LEU A 120 2.29 2.08 18.27
N LEU A 121 1.34 1.32 18.80
CA LEU A 121 0.17 1.85 19.52
C LEU A 121 0.58 2.72 20.72
N THR A 122 1.63 2.35 21.46
CA THR A 122 2.12 3.17 22.57
C THR A 122 2.57 4.57 22.15
N THR A 123 3.01 4.73 20.90
CA THR A 123 3.39 6.06 20.37
C THR A 123 2.19 6.92 19.97
N TYR A 124 1.00 6.33 19.92
CA TYR A 124 -0.24 7.04 19.58
C TYR A 124 -1.06 7.46 20.81
N ASP A 125 -0.77 6.95 22.00
CA ASP A 125 -1.57 7.18 23.22
C ASP A 125 -1.77 8.68 23.51
N GLU A 126 -0.70 9.46 23.57
CA GLU A 126 -0.76 10.92 23.82
C GLU A 126 -1.60 11.65 22.73
N ARG A 127 -1.47 11.22 21.47
CA ARG A 127 -2.21 11.82 20.35
C ARG A 127 -3.70 11.50 20.40
N LEU A 128 -4.06 10.29 20.86
CA LEU A 128 -5.44 9.85 21.07
C LEU A 128 -6.08 10.63 22.20
N GLU A 129 -5.39 10.76 23.34
CA GLU A 129 -5.85 11.55 24.50
C GLU A 129 -6.06 13.02 24.12
N ALA A 130 -5.10 13.65 23.45
CA ALA A 130 -5.19 15.03 23.00
C ALA A 130 -6.39 15.30 22.08
N ARG A 131 -6.91 14.28 21.39
CA ARG A 131 -8.09 14.36 20.52
C ARG A 131 -9.38 13.87 21.20
N GLY A 132 -9.29 13.35 22.43
CA GLY A 132 -10.41 12.75 23.15
C GLY A 132 -10.96 11.50 22.47
N LEU A 133 -10.11 10.73 21.78
CA LEU A 133 -10.50 9.50 21.08
C LEU A 133 -10.35 8.29 22.00
N SER A 134 -11.29 7.35 21.91
CA SER A 134 -11.21 6.07 22.61
C SER A 134 -10.57 5.01 21.71
N LEU A 135 -9.59 4.26 22.25
CA LEU A 135 -8.95 3.13 21.58
C LEU A 135 -9.39 1.82 22.22
N VAL A 136 -9.87 0.88 21.42
CA VAL A 136 -10.18 -0.51 21.81
C VAL A 136 -9.30 -1.45 21.02
N THR A 137 -8.52 -2.30 21.71
CA THR A 137 -7.60 -3.22 21.05
C THR A 137 -7.87 -4.67 21.40
N GLN A 138 -7.81 -5.53 20.39
CA GLN A 138 -7.84 -6.98 20.52
C GLN A 138 -6.64 -7.54 19.77
N VAL A 139 -5.48 -7.55 20.44
CA VAL A 139 -4.21 -7.97 19.86
C VAL A 139 -3.69 -9.17 20.65
N PRO A 140 -3.36 -10.30 20.01
CA PRO A 140 -2.79 -11.45 20.68
C PRO A 140 -1.40 -11.11 21.24
N PRO A 141 -0.88 -11.83 22.25
CA PRO A 141 0.44 -11.59 22.81
C PRO A 141 1.58 -11.76 21.79
N SER A 142 1.40 -12.60 20.80
CA SER A 142 2.34 -12.80 19.69
C SER A 142 1.60 -13.29 18.44
N LEU A 143 2.03 -12.83 17.28
CA LEU A 143 1.57 -13.30 15.98
C LEU A 143 2.71 -13.20 14.97
N LEU A 144 3.32 -14.35 14.68
CA LEU A 144 4.45 -14.41 13.75
C LEU A 144 3.97 -14.43 12.30
N LEU A 145 4.63 -13.63 11.47
CA LEU A 145 4.52 -13.70 10.01
C LEU A 145 5.88 -13.43 9.36
N ARG A 146 5.98 -13.71 8.07
CA ARG A 146 7.17 -13.42 7.29
C ARG A 146 6.92 -12.24 6.35
N GLY A 147 7.78 -11.23 6.41
CA GLY A 147 7.65 -10.05 5.59
C GLY A 147 8.78 -9.05 5.78
N ASN A 148 8.69 -7.95 5.05
CA ASN A 148 9.60 -6.83 5.21
C ASN A 148 9.11 -5.96 6.38
N ARG A 149 9.95 -5.83 7.43
CA ARG A 149 9.62 -5.09 8.67
C ARG A 149 9.24 -3.63 8.40
N GLU A 150 10.06 -2.91 7.62
CA GLU A 150 9.81 -1.49 7.32
C GLU A 150 8.48 -1.28 6.58
N ALA A 151 8.19 -2.14 5.59
CA ALA A 151 6.96 -2.05 4.84
C ALA A 151 5.73 -2.35 5.73
N LEU A 152 5.80 -3.35 6.59
CA LEU A 152 4.71 -3.70 7.50
C LEU A 152 4.49 -2.64 8.59
N GLU A 153 5.56 -2.05 9.12
CA GLU A 153 5.47 -0.90 10.02
C GLU A 153 4.79 0.30 9.35
N GLN A 154 5.18 0.59 8.11
CA GLN A 154 4.55 1.64 7.32
C GLN A 154 3.07 1.35 7.03
N LEU A 155 2.69 0.09 6.76
CA LEU A 155 1.29 -0.32 6.65
C LEU A 155 0.51 0.08 7.90
N LEU A 156 1.03 -0.27 9.09
CA LEU A 156 0.40 0.05 10.36
C LEU A 156 0.28 1.56 10.57
N VAL A 157 1.36 2.31 10.31
CA VAL A 157 1.34 3.79 10.41
C VAL A 157 0.27 4.40 9.52
N VAL A 158 0.18 3.96 8.26
CA VAL A 158 -0.83 4.47 7.31
C VAL A 158 -2.24 4.20 7.79
N LEU A 159 -2.51 2.98 8.29
CA LEU A 159 -3.85 2.62 8.76
C LEU A 159 -4.23 3.37 10.03
N LEU A 160 -3.28 3.53 10.97
CA LEU A 160 -3.50 4.27 12.22
C LEU A 160 -3.66 5.78 11.96
N ASP A 161 -2.80 6.38 11.15
CA ASP A 161 -2.93 7.80 10.78
C ASP A 161 -4.24 8.06 10.04
N ASN A 162 -4.69 7.15 9.17
CA ASN A 162 -5.98 7.24 8.52
C ASN A 162 -7.13 7.20 9.54
N ALA A 163 -7.14 6.21 10.44
CA ALA A 163 -8.15 6.11 11.49
C ALA A 163 -8.14 7.36 12.38
N MET A 164 -6.97 7.80 12.85
CA MET A 164 -6.81 9.02 13.63
C MET A 164 -7.34 10.26 12.93
N GLN A 165 -7.10 10.38 11.63
CA GLN A 165 -7.47 11.56 10.85
C GLN A 165 -8.97 11.68 10.65
N TYR A 166 -9.65 10.56 10.39
CA TYR A 166 -11.06 10.54 9.99
C TYR A 166 -12.02 10.18 11.12
N THR A 167 -11.52 9.83 12.31
CA THR A 167 -12.38 9.62 13.48
C THR A 167 -12.98 10.95 13.91
N ASN A 168 -14.29 10.97 14.12
CA ASN A 168 -15.03 12.10 14.67
C ASN A 168 -14.60 12.44 16.11
N ARG A 169 -14.90 13.65 16.57
CA ARG A 169 -14.57 14.09 17.94
C ARG A 169 -15.26 13.21 18.98
N GLY A 170 -14.48 12.75 19.98
CA GLY A 170 -14.98 11.82 20.99
C GLY A 170 -15.32 10.42 20.45
N GLY A 171 -14.94 10.14 19.20
CA GLY A 171 -15.16 8.88 18.55
C GLY A 171 -14.26 7.75 19.04
N ARG A 172 -14.40 6.61 18.37
CA ARG A 172 -13.71 5.37 18.76
C ARG A 172 -12.93 4.78 17.59
N ILE A 173 -11.73 4.32 17.90
CA ILE A 173 -10.91 3.48 17.04
C ILE A 173 -10.86 2.09 17.64
N SER A 174 -11.14 1.06 16.83
CA SER A 174 -11.08 -0.35 17.24
C SER A 174 -10.07 -1.09 16.36
N ILE A 175 -9.15 -1.82 16.98
CA ILE A 175 -8.10 -2.55 16.28
C ILE A 175 -8.14 -4.01 16.71
N ALA A 176 -8.34 -4.91 15.76
CA ALA A 176 -8.33 -6.34 16.01
C ALA A 176 -7.29 -7.02 15.13
N LEU A 177 -6.39 -7.80 15.75
CA LEU A 177 -5.43 -8.65 15.07
C LEU A 177 -5.68 -10.10 15.46
N GLN A 178 -5.87 -10.98 14.49
CA GLN A 178 -6.18 -12.39 14.71
C GLN A 178 -5.44 -13.29 13.74
N SER A 179 -5.10 -14.51 14.19
CA SER A 179 -4.64 -15.56 13.29
C SER A 179 -5.84 -16.41 12.86
N MET A 180 -6.12 -16.47 11.56
CA MET A 180 -7.23 -17.24 11.02
C MET A 180 -6.79 -17.97 9.76
N ARG A 181 -6.90 -19.30 9.75
CA ARG A 181 -6.60 -20.18 8.59
C ARG A 181 -5.22 -19.94 7.96
N GLY A 182 -4.20 -19.66 8.79
CA GLY A 182 -2.83 -19.39 8.32
C GLY A 182 -2.61 -17.98 7.74
N GLN A 183 -3.54 -17.07 8.03
CA GLN A 183 -3.45 -15.66 7.69
C GLN A 183 -3.50 -14.81 8.97
N ALA A 184 -2.71 -13.74 9.01
CA ALA A 184 -2.86 -12.67 9.96
C ALA A 184 -3.93 -11.71 9.44
N ARG A 185 -5.04 -11.58 10.14
CA ARG A 185 -6.12 -10.66 9.82
C ARG A 185 -6.05 -9.48 10.77
N LEU A 186 -5.76 -8.31 10.21
CA LEU A 186 -5.79 -7.02 10.90
C LEU A 186 -7.03 -6.26 10.45
N ALA A 187 -7.87 -5.85 11.38
CA ALA A 187 -8.99 -4.95 11.14
C ALA A 187 -8.77 -3.66 11.94
N VAL A 188 -8.89 -2.53 11.27
CA VAL A 188 -8.90 -1.19 11.86
C VAL A 188 -10.25 -0.57 11.54
N GLU A 189 -11.00 -0.22 12.57
CA GLU A 189 -12.31 0.42 12.48
C GLU A 189 -12.25 1.78 13.14
N ASN A 190 -12.96 2.74 12.58
CA ASN A 190 -13.13 4.03 13.21
C ASN A 190 -14.51 4.60 12.96
N THR A 191 -15.04 5.31 13.96
CA THR A 191 -16.30 6.06 13.82
C THR A 191 -16.06 7.35 13.04
N VAL A 192 -17.02 7.72 12.19
CA VAL A 192 -16.96 8.91 11.34
C VAL A 192 -18.27 9.72 11.45
N ASP A 193 -18.23 11.03 11.16
CA ASP A 193 -19.45 11.86 11.14
C ASP A 193 -20.35 11.47 9.96
N ALA A 194 -19.76 11.13 8.82
CA ALA A 194 -20.46 10.64 7.63
C ALA A 194 -19.55 9.70 6.85
N LEU A 195 -20.13 8.63 6.32
CA LEU A 195 -19.42 7.73 5.41
C LEU A 195 -19.22 8.41 4.06
N PRO A 196 -18.11 8.13 3.35
CA PRO A 196 -17.90 8.59 1.98
C PRO A 196 -19.01 8.05 1.06
N ASP A 197 -19.51 8.91 0.17
CA ASP A 197 -20.49 8.51 -0.86
C ASP A 197 -19.78 7.84 -2.04
N CYS A 198 -19.20 6.67 -1.77
CA CYS A 198 -18.51 5.86 -2.77
C CYS A 198 -18.52 4.38 -2.37
N GLU A 199 -18.24 3.52 -3.36
CA GLU A 199 -17.92 2.12 -3.08
C GLU A 199 -16.68 2.03 -2.17
N PRO A 200 -16.70 1.21 -1.10
CA PRO A 200 -15.62 1.17 -0.12
C PRO A 200 -14.22 0.97 -0.72
N ASP A 201 -14.10 0.16 -1.77
CA ASP A 201 -12.82 -0.14 -2.40
C ASP A 201 -12.26 1.04 -3.23
N ALA A 202 -13.08 2.05 -3.57
CA ALA A 202 -12.61 3.28 -4.20
C ALA A 202 -11.69 4.10 -3.29
N LEU A 203 -11.73 3.87 -1.96
CA LEU A 203 -10.82 4.48 -1.00
C LEU A 203 -9.35 4.13 -1.25
N PHE A 204 -9.06 3.03 -1.96
CA PHE A 204 -7.70 2.62 -2.32
C PHE A 204 -7.22 3.21 -3.66
N GLU A 205 -8.06 3.92 -4.39
CA GLU A 205 -7.63 4.60 -5.60
C GLU A 205 -6.64 5.72 -5.27
N ARG A 206 -5.65 5.89 -6.16
CA ARG A 206 -4.63 6.94 -5.98
C ARG A 206 -5.28 8.31 -6.12
N PHE A 207 -4.94 9.21 -5.18
CA PHE A 207 -5.47 10.58 -5.11
C PHE A 207 -6.98 10.68 -4.83
N TYR A 208 -7.62 9.56 -4.52
CA TYR A 208 -9.01 9.60 -4.08
C TYR A 208 -9.12 10.33 -2.74
N ARG A 209 -10.08 11.24 -2.66
CA ARG A 209 -10.43 11.99 -1.45
C ARG A 209 -11.95 12.05 -1.39
N GLY A 210 -12.55 11.52 -0.34
CA GLY A 210 -13.98 11.78 -0.05
C GLY A 210 -14.21 13.29 0.06
N ASP A 211 -15.40 13.74 -0.25
CA ASP A 211 -15.88 15.11 -0.42
C ASP A 211 -14.89 16.27 -0.19
N ALA A 212 -14.63 17.03 -1.26
CA ALA A 212 -13.67 18.13 -1.32
C ALA A 212 -13.90 19.24 -0.28
N ALA A 213 -15.10 19.36 0.31
CA ALA A 213 -15.48 20.42 1.24
C ALA A 213 -14.90 20.23 2.66
N HIS A 214 -14.79 18.99 3.14
CA HIS A 214 -14.22 18.69 4.47
C HIS A 214 -12.72 18.40 4.43
N SER A 215 -12.15 18.18 3.24
CA SER A 215 -10.79 17.70 3.05
C SER A 215 -9.72 18.80 3.03
N GLN A 216 -10.08 20.10 2.93
CA GLN A 216 -9.08 21.17 2.96
C GLN A 216 -8.42 21.35 4.33
N SER A 217 -9.11 21.03 5.42
CA SER A 217 -8.58 21.12 6.79
C SER A 217 -7.80 19.87 7.23
N SER A 218 -8.03 18.72 6.60
CA SER A 218 -7.50 17.43 7.05
C SER A 218 -6.22 16.94 6.34
N GLY A 219 -5.67 17.69 5.40
CA GLY A 219 -4.25 17.55 4.96
C GLY A 219 -3.79 16.23 4.33
N GLY A 220 -4.66 15.29 4.03
CA GLY A 220 -4.28 14.01 3.40
C GLY A 220 -4.11 14.12 1.88
N CYS A 221 -3.06 13.48 1.31
CA CYS A 221 -2.76 13.51 -0.14
C CYS A 221 -3.53 12.45 -0.96
N GLY A 222 -4.38 11.63 -0.33
CA GLY A 222 -5.07 10.52 -1.02
C GLY A 222 -4.14 9.39 -1.51
N ILE A 223 -2.94 9.30 -0.94
CA ILE A 223 -1.91 8.32 -1.33
C ILE A 223 -1.79 7.20 -0.30
N GLY A 224 -2.17 7.46 0.95
CA GLY A 224 -1.93 6.54 2.06
C GLY A 224 -2.53 5.16 1.85
N LEU A 225 -3.84 5.06 1.63
CA LEU A 225 -4.51 3.78 1.48
C LEU A 225 -4.07 3.01 0.22
N SER A 226 -3.76 3.69 -0.88
CA SER A 226 -3.19 3.04 -2.07
C SER A 226 -1.79 2.47 -1.81
N ALA A 227 -0.99 3.12 -0.94
CA ALA A 227 0.29 2.59 -0.47
C ALA A 227 0.07 1.36 0.42
N ALA A 228 -0.87 1.41 1.37
CA ALA A 228 -1.25 0.27 2.20
C ALA A 228 -1.67 -0.94 1.35
N GLN A 229 -2.50 -0.72 0.32
CA GLN A 229 -2.90 -1.76 -0.62
C GLN A 229 -1.70 -2.38 -1.34
N SER A 230 -0.77 -1.55 -1.80
CA SER A 230 0.44 -2.02 -2.48
C SER A 230 1.31 -2.86 -1.54
N ILE A 231 1.49 -2.46 -0.27
CA ILE A 231 2.24 -3.23 0.73
C ILE A 231 1.61 -4.60 0.96
N VAL A 232 0.30 -4.63 1.18
CA VAL A 232 -0.44 -5.88 1.44
C VAL A 232 -0.35 -6.82 0.24
N GLN A 233 -0.53 -6.30 -0.99
CA GLN A 233 -0.41 -7.08 -2.22
C GLN A 233 1.00 -7.65 -2.43
N MET A 234 2.05 -6.89 -2.10
CA MET A 234 3.43 -7.37 -2.17
C MET A 234 3.72 -8.50 -1.20
N HIS A 235 3.06 -8.54 -0.05
CA HIS A 235 3.12 -9.65 0.89
C HIS A 235 2.17 -10.81 0.52
N GLY A 236 1.54 -10.77 -0.68
CA GLY A 236 0.62 -11.79 -1.14
C GLY A 236 -0.72 -11.79 -0.42
N GLY A 237 -1.02 -10.70 0.27
CA GLY A 237 -2.25 -10.49 1.01
C GLY A 237 -3.34 -9.77 0.22
N HIS A 238 -4.44 -9.51 0.90
CA HIS A 238 -5.57 -8.74 0.40
C HIS A 238 -5.97 -7.68 1.42
N ILE A 239 -6.41 -6.52 0.93
CA ILE A 239 -6.96 -5.43 1.74
C ILE A 239 -8.29 -5.02 1.13
N HIS A 240 -9.26 -4.75 1.97
CA HIS A 240 -10.57 -4.24 1.56
C HIS A 240 -11.11 -3.27 2.60
N ALA A 241 -12.00 -2.39 2.16
CA ALA A 241 -12.77 -1.52 3.03
C ALA A 241 -14.22 -1.98 3.09
N SER A 242 -14.92 -1.61 4.14
CA SER A 242 -16.35 -1.85 4.30
C SER A 242 -16.98 -0.85 5.26
N TYR A 243 -18.29 -0.71 5.17
CA TYR A 243 -19.11 0.12 6.05
C TYR A 243 -20.03 -0.78 6.87
N PRO A 244 -19.54 -1.37 8.00
CA PRO A 244 -20.34 -2.33 8.79
C PRO A 244 -21.54 -1.68 9.49
N GLN A 245 -21.49 -0.36 9.72
CA GLN A 245 -22.55 0.45 10.31
C GLN A 245 -22.60 1.80 9.59
N GLN A 246 -23.64 2.60 9.84
CA GLN A 246 -23.83 3.89 9.15
C GLN A 246 -22.77 4.96 9.50
N ASP A 247 -22.02 4.76 10.58
CA ASP A 247 -21.02 5.66 11.10
C ASP A 247 -19.65 5.00 11.31
N VAL A 248 -19.44 3.79 10.75
CA VAL A 248 -18.19 3.03 10.95
C VAL A 248 -17.55 2.69 9.61
N LEU A 249 -16.31 3.15 9.43
CA LEU A 249 -15.41 2.68 8.38
C LEU A 249 -14.54 1.55 8.95
N ARG A 250 -14.47 0.43 8.23
CA ARG A 250 -13.56 -0.68 8.52
C ARG A 250 -12.60 -0.87 7.37
N ILE A 251 -11.30 -0.93 7.66
CA ILE A 251 -10.26 -1.38 6.75
C ILE A 251 -9.70 -2.69 7.27
N GLN A 252 -9.73 -3.75 6.47
CA GLN A 252 -9.28 -5.07 6.83
C GLN A 252 -8.19 -5.56 5.90
N CYS A 253 -7.08 -6.04 6.49
CA CYS A 253 -5.94 -6.63 5.79
C CYS A 253 -5.82 -8.11 6.14
N GLU A 254 -5.53 -8.95 5.16
CA GLU A 254 -5.22 -10.37 5.33
C GLU A 254 -3.83 -10.64 4.77
N LEU A 255 -2.90 -11.06 5.63
CA LEU A 255 -1.51 -11.32 5.29
C LEU A 255 -1.17 -12.80 5.55
N PRO A 256 -0.56 -13.52 4.60
CA PRO A 256 -0.15 -14.90 4.81
C PRO A 256 0.89 -15.02 5.95
N GLN A 257 0.68 -15.93 6.90
CA GLN A 257 1.63 -16.19 8.00
C GLN A 257 2.83 -17.05 7.57
N GLY A 258 2.69 -17.80 6.47
CA GLY A 258 3.76 -18.64 5.91
C GLY A 258 4.65 -17.90 4.92
N ALA A 259 5.71 -18.60 4.43
CA ALA A 259 6.55 -18.07 3.36
C ALA A 259 5.68 -17.65 2.17
N TRP A 260 5.83 -16.42 1.74
CA TRP A 260 5.10 -15.88 0.59
C TRP A 260 5.37 -16.74 -0.66
N ARG A 261 4.36 -17.49 -1.08
CA ARG A 261 4.36 -18.20 -2.36
C ARG A 261 3.93 -17.19 -3.42
N GLY A 262 4.88 -16.43 -3.97
CA GLY A 262 4.59 -15.56 -5.11
C GLY A 262 3.71 -16.28 -6.11
N ARG A 263 2.73 -15.60 -6.66
CA ARG A 263 1.86 -16.11 -7.74
C ARG A 263 2.75 -16.81 -8.77
N ARG A 264 2.85 -18.14 -8.72
CA ARG A 264 3.49 -18.91 -9.79
C ARG A 264 2.77 -18.51 -11.06
N ARG A 265 3.41 -17.71 -11.85
CA ARG A 265 3.04 -17.48 -13.25
C ARG A 265 2.89 -18.89 -13.83
N ASN A 266 1.65 -19.29 -14.06
CA ASN A 266 1.30 -20.59 -14.61
C ASN A 266 1.91 -20.68 -16.02
N LYS A 267 3.23 -20.95 -16.08
CA LYS A 267 3.89 -21.38 -17.31
C LYS A 267 3.53 -22.86 -17.46
N GLY A 268 2.60 -23.09 -18.38
CA GLY A 268 2.28 -24.42 -18.86
C GLY A 268 3.53 -25.26 -19.08
N ASN A 269 3.75 -26.22 -18.21
CA ASN A 269 4.65 -27.33 -18.46
C ASN A 269 4.01 -28.60 -17.92
N ARG A 270 2.84 -28.91 -18.47
CA ARG A 270 2.14 -30.20 -18.27
C ARG A 270 2.05 -30.98 -19.57
N LEU A 271 3.08 -30.92 -20.42
CA LEU A 271 3.10 -31.70 -21.68
C LEU A 271 4.45 -32.37 -21.98
N MET A 272 5.24 -32.78 -20.97
CA MET A 272 6.40 -33.65 -21.23
C MET A 272 6.64 -34.64 -20.10
N LYS A 273 5.65 -35.46 -19.76
CA LYS A 273 5.86 -36.65 -18.93
C LYS A 273 4.89 -37.78 -19.31
N ARG A 274 4.67 -38.01 -20.59
CA ARG A 274 4.01 -39.21 -21.11
C ARG A 274 4.53 -39.58 -22.51
N ALA A 275 5.83 -39.72 -22.66
CA ALA A 275 6.42 -40.42 -23.79
C ALA A 275 7.77 -40.98 -23.33
N GLY A 276 7.74 -42.14 -22.71
CA GLY A 276 8.95 -42.81 -22.25
C GLY A 276 8.63 -43.99 -21.37
N LYS A 277 7.73 -44.85 -21.85
CA LYS A 277 7.60 -46.26 -21.43
C LYS A 277 6.65 -46.93 -22.42
N ASP A 278 7.21 -47.44 -23.43
CA ASP A 278 7.00 -48.76 -24.03
C ASP A 278 8.06 -48.95 -25.13
#